data_8f7dc43d0082092adf51ab03267bb920
#
_entry.id   8f7dc43d0082092adf51ab03267bb920
#
_cell.length_a   1.000
_cell.length_b   1.000
_cell.length_c   1.000
_cell.angle_alpha   90.00
_cell.angle_beta   90.00
_cell.angle_gamma   90.00
#
_symmetry.space_group_name_H-M   'P 1'
#
loop_
_entity.id
_entity.type
_entity.pdbx_description
1 polymer ?
#
loop_
_entity_poly.entity_id
_entity_poly.type
_entity_poly.pdbx_seq_one_letter_code
_entity_poly.pdbx_strand_id
1 'polypeptide(L)'
;MTQATSLTQKAKSSVDGDAKRRDQILVSPSILAVQPGFNVRGGGTLTEEEYWAQEHVQAHVEGIKNAYIAGDYVPPIVVKFDPEKQVAYIRDGHHRFYALNQALIEGHEIPYVAIAECRGDEVTQQLLMLNSSNALTLTAVERAEIYNRLYVHGFDYNEIAVKVGKSLPHVMQMLKVYELPVEVKRQIQQGKLSVNSALTPAEDKERLKKRKQNKKATNSLMDALLAVDPTNVTIENGQANIQISADVWLEFMRLQEEAKAEAEKVEAEAEFKKNQVALPLDEAVAE
;
A
#
# COMPACT_ATOMS: atom_id res chain seq x y z
N MET A 1 -6.73 39.99 -35.78
CA MET A 1 -5.77 39.11 -35.07
C MET A 1 -6.04 37.67 -35.54
N THR A 2 -5.10 37.03 -36.17
CA THR A 2 -5.21 35.65 -36.66
C THR A 2 -5.23 34.72 -35.50
N GLN A 3 -6.28 33.89 -35.34
CA GLN A 3 -6.36 32.87 -34.29
C GLN A 3 -5.22 31.85 -34.44
N ALA A 4 -4.58 31.50 -33.32
CA ALA A 4 -3.54 30.48 -33.33
C ALA A 4 -4.11 29.11 -33.70
N THR A 5 -3.52 28.46 -34.69
CA THR A 5 -3.95 27.12 -35.18
C THR A 5 -3.25 25.96 -34.45
N SER A 6 -2.29 26.26 -33.55
CA SER A 6 -1.62 25.27 -32.69
C SER A 6 -1.22 25.86 -31.35
N LEU A 7 -1.06 25.02 -30.32
CA LEU A 7 -0.59 25.44 -28.99
C LEU A 7 0.82 26.07 -29.05
N THR A 8 1.67 25.58 -29.94
CA THR A 8 3.01 26.16 -30.18
C THR A 8 2.93 27.60 -30.72
N GLN A 9 2.01 27.84 -31.64
CA GLN A 9 1.77 29.17 -32.18
C GLN A 9 1.14 30.07 -31.11
N LYS A 10 0.18 29.55 -30.33
CA LYS A 10 -0.42 30.29 -29.22
C LYS A 10 0.62 30.67 -28.18
N ALA A 11 1.52 29.77 -27.78
CA ALA A 11 2.59 30.07 -26.82
C ALA A 11 3.62 31.08 -27.31
N LYS A 12 3.86 31.17 -28.65
CA LYS A 12 4.74 32.19 -29.24
C LYS A 12 4.09 33.59 -29.33
N SER A 13 2.78 33.63 -29.51
CA SER A 13 2.01 34.87 -29.70
C SER A 13 1.24 35.31 -28.45
N SER A 14 1.35 34.57 -27.32
CA SER A 14 0.64 34.89 -26.09
C SER A 14 1.17 36.18 -25.45
N VAL A 15 0.33 37.22 -25.47
CA VAL A 15 0.57 38.48 -24.78
C VAL A 15 0.06 38.42 -23.35
N ASP A 16 -0.99 37.65 -23.10
CA ASP A 16 -1.69 37.55 -21.82
C ASP A 16 -1.15 36.46 -20.88
N GLY A 17 -0.07 35.77 -21.27
CA GLY A 17 0.57 34.74 -20.44
C GLY A 17 -0.23 33.44 -20.29
N ASP A 18 -1.31 33.26 -21.06
CA ASP A 18 -2.18 32.06 -21.02
C ASP A 18 -1.52 30.80 -21.62
N ALA A 19 -0.42 30.95 -22.36
CA ALA A 19 0.42 29.86 -22.84
C ALA A 19 1.90 30.24 -22.88
N LYS A 20 2.77 29.34 -22.37
CA LYS A 20 4.23 29.47 -22.45
C LYS A 20 4.82 28.23 -23.10
N ARG A 21 5.73 28.43 -24.06
CA ARG A 21 6.51 27.32 -24.59
C ARG A 21 7.51 26.86 -23.53
N ARG A 22 7.53 25.58 -23.26
CA ARG A 22 8.58 24.89 -22.49
C ARG A 22 9.27 23.94 -23.44
N ASP A 23 10.54 24.17 -23.71
CA ASP A 23 11.30 23.26 -24.55
C ASP A 23 11.49 21.93 -23.81
N GLN A 24 11.22 20.83 -24.52
CA GLN A 24 11.49 19.49 -24.02
C GLN A 24 13.00 19.26 -24.11
N ILE A 25 13.60 18.80 -23.02
CA ILE A 25 15.02 18.44 -23.02
C ILE A 25 15.15 17.03 -23.56
N LEU A 26 15.94 16.87 -24.61
CA LEU A 26 16.30 15.58 -25.18
C LEU A 26 17.75 15.27 -24.84
N VAL A 27 18.01 14.06 -24.31
CA VAL A 27 19.35 13.63 -23.93
C VAL A 27 19.67 12.27 -24.51
N SER A 28 20.95 12.01 -24.75
CA SER A 28 21.41 10.66 -25.06
C SER A 28 21.13 9.72 -23.86
N PRO A 29 20.65 8.49 -24.11
CA PRO A 29 20.49 7.48 -23.05
C PRO A 29 21.74 7.26 -22.21
N SER A 30 22.92 7.47 -22.77
CA SER A 30 24.21 7.23 -22.12
C SER A 30 24.49 8.07 -20.88
N ILE A 31 23.80 9.23 -20.71
CA ILE A 31 23.97 10.07 -19.52
C ILE A 31 22.98 9.71 -18.40
N LEU A 32 22.02 8.81 -18.66
CA LEU A 32 21.03 8.38 -17.68
C LEU A 32 21.60 7.28 -16.78
N ALA A 33 21.36 7.39 -15.49
CA ALA A 33 21.76 6.36 -14.55
C ALA A 33 20.73 6.19 -13.42
N VAL A 34 20.67 5.00 -12.86
CA VAL A 34 19.94 4.72 -11.63
C VAL A 34 20.85 5.02 -10.44
N GLN A 35 20.36 5.80 -9.49
CA GLN A 35 21.08 6.00 -8.24
C GLN A 35 20.82 4.80 -7.31
N PRO A 36 21.89 4.10 -6.86
CA PRO A 36 21.74 2.98 -5.92
C PRO A 36 20.96 3.39 -4.67
N GLY A 37 20.02 2.54 -4.25
CA GLY A 37 19.22 2.76 -3.04
C GLY A 37 18.10 3.81 -3.17
N PHE A 38 17.98 4.53 -4.29
CA PHE A 38 16.91 5.51 -4.46
C PHE A 38 15.58 4.85 -4.84
N ASN A 39 15.59 3.93 -5.79
CA ASN A 39 14.40 3.20 -6.22
C ASN A 39 13.87 2.32 -5.07
N VAL A 40 12.58 2.45 -4.74
CA VAL A 40 11.92 1.67 -3.67
C VAL A 40 11.22 0.40 -4.20
N ARG A 41 11.27 0.17 -5.51
CA ARG A 41 10.63 -1.01 -6.10
C ARG A 41 11.25 -2.29 -5.54
N GLY A 42 10.38 -3.28 -5.24
CA GLY A 42 10.79 -4.46 -4.49
C GLY A 42 10.79 -4.29 -2.97
N GLY A 43 10.71 -3.06 -2.45
CA GLY A 43 10.53 -2.76 -1.01
C GLY A 43 11.62 -3.33 -0.10
N GLY A 44 12.84 -3.55 -0.60
CA GLY A 44 13.92 -4.18 0.14
C GLY A 44 13.69 -5.67 0.49
N THR A 45 12.67 -6.30 -0.13
CA THR A 45 12.31 -7.70 0.10
C THR A 45 12.51 -8.59 -1.12
N LEU A 46 12.58 -7.99 -2.30
CA LEU A 46 12.91 -8.64 -3.55
C LEU A 46 14.26 -8.12 -4.04
N THR A 47 15.05 -8.98 -4.67
CA THR A 47 16.21 -8.52 -5.43
C THR A 47 15.74 -7.74 -6.66
N GLU A 48 16.66 -7.02 -7.30
CA GLU A 48 16.34 -6.28 -8.52
C GLU A 48 15.89 -7.25 -9.62
N GLU A 49 16.57 -8.40 -9.77
CA GLU A 49 16.21 -9.45 -10.73
C GLU A 49 14.81 -10.03 -10.43
N GLU A 50 14.52 -10.34 -9.16
CA GLU A 50 13.20 -10.83 -8.75
C GLU A 50 12.10 -9.83 -9.04
N TYR A 51 12.36 -8.53 -8.85
CA TYR A 51 11.38 -7.48 -9.14
C TYR A 51 11.11 -7.40 -10.65
N TRP A 52 12.16 -7.31 -11.46
CA TRP A 52 12.02 -7.20 -12.92
C TRP A 52 11.48 -8.46 -13.58
N ALA A 53 11.67 -9.65 -12.97
CA ALA A 53 11.15 -10.93 -13.48
C ALA A 53 9.64 -11.14 -13.27
N GLN A 54 8.94 -10.26 -12.53
CA GLN A 54 7.51 -10.40 -12.31
C GLN A 54 6.73 -10.21 -13.63
N GLU A 55 5.81 -11.12 -13.94
CA GLU A 55 5.05 -11.13 -15.19
C GLU A 55 4.36 -9.78 -15.49
N HIS A 56 3.68 -9.19 -14.50
CA HIS A 56 3.00 -7.92 -14.67
C HIS A 56 3.97 -6.73 -14.88
N VAL A 57 5.18 -6.81 -14.33
CA VAL A 57 6.23 -5.81 -14.55
C VAL A 57 6.79 -5.94 -15.95
N GLN A 58 7.08 -7.17 -16.38
CA GLN A 58 7.56 -7.48 -17.73
C GLN A 58 6.55 -7.05 -18.80
N ALA A 59 5.26 -7.35 -18.63
CA ALA A 59 4.22 -6.94 -19.56
C ALA A 59 4.14 -5.40 -19.69
N HIS A 60 4.28 -4.69 -18.58
CA HIS A 60 4.31 -3.23 -18.58
C HIS A 60 5.57 -2.68 -19.27
N VAL A 61 6.73 -3.23 -18.98
CA VAL A 61 8.01 -2.84 -19.60
C VAL A 61 7.99 -3.10 -21.11
N GLU A 62 7.47 -4.26 -21.54
CA GLU A 62 7.36 -4.62 -22.95
C GLU A 62 6.50 -3.62 -23.73
N GLY A 63 5.37 -3.19 -23.16
CA GLY A 63 4.54 -2.14 -23.76
C GLY A 63 5.27 -0.82 -23.97
N ILE A 64 6.08 -0.40 -22.98
CA ILE A 64 6.90 0.82 -23.09
C ILE A 64 8.04 0.64 -24.09
N LYS A 65 8.69 -0.53 -24.11
CA LYS A 65 9.76 -0.87 -25.08
C LYS A 65 9.25 -0.74 -26.50
N ASN A 66 8.08 -1.33 -26.78
CA ASN A 66 7.46 -1.27 -28.08
C ASN A 66 7.12 0.17 -28.51
N ALA A 67 6.67 1.02 -27.57
CA ALA A 67 6.45 2.44 -27.84
C ALA A 67 7.74 3.17 -28.20
N TYR A 68 8.86 2.91 -27.52
CA TYR A 68 10.15 3.48 -27.91
C TYR A 68 10.61 3.04 -29.30
N ILE A 69 10.46 1.75 -29.61
CA ILE A 69 10.84 1.17 -30.91
C ILE A 69 9.99 1.77 -32.05
N ALA A 70 8.69 1.94 -31.81
CA ALA A 70 7.77 2.53 -32.77
C ALA A 70 7.94 4.06 -32.94
N GLY A 71 8.68 4.70 -32.05
CA GLY A 71 8.77 6.18 -32.01
C GLY A 71 7.52 6.86 -31.47
N ASP A 72 6.66 6.11 -30.78
CA ASP A 72 5.47 6.63 -30.14
C ASP A 72 5.80 7.52 -28.94
N TYR A 73 4.80 8.25 -28.46
CA TYR A 73 4.97 9.12 -27.30
C TYR A 73 5.19 8.31 -26.02
N VAL A 74 6.37 8.46 -25.45
CA VAL A 74 6.68 8.00 -24.09
C VAL A 74 6.86 9.22 -23.18
N PRO A 75 6.18 9.29 -22.01
CA PRO A 75 6.33 10.41 -21.09
C PRO A 75 7.80 10.63 -20.68
N PRO A 76 8.25 11.89 -20.45
CA PRO A 76 9.62 12.17 -20.08
C PRO A 76 10.06 11.44 -18.82
N ILE A 77 11.30 10.91 -18.80
CA ILE A 77 11.94 10.39 -17.58
C ILE A 77 12.30 11.57 -16.69
N VAL A 78 11.94 11.53 -15.42
CA VAL A 78 12.27 12.61 -14.48
C VAL A 78 13.63 12.32 -13.85
N VAL A 79 14.53 13.29 -13.94
CA VAL A 79 15.93 13.15 -13.53
C VAL A 79 16.40 14.28 -12.62
N LYS A 80 17.43 14.00 -11.83
CA LYS A 80 18.26 15.01 -11.15
C LYS A 80 19.64 14.98 -11.79
N PHE A 81 20.04 16.10 -12.39
CA PHE A 81 21.36 16.20 -13.00
C PHE A 81 22.45 16.45 -11.95
N ASP A 82 23.52 15.68 -12.03
CA ASP A 82 24.75 15.84 -11.25
C ASP A 82 25.80 16.49 -12.15
N PRO A 83 26.11 17.79 -11.95
CA PRO A 83 27.03 18.49 -12.81
C PRO A 83 28.50 18.06 -12.63
N GLU A 84 28.86 17.51 -11.49
CA GLU A 84 30.25 17.04 -11.26
C GLU A 84 30.53 15.74 -12.01
N LYS A 85 29.56 14.83 -12.01
CA LYS A 85 29.66 13.53 -12.66
C LYS A 85 29.17 13.53 -14.12
N GLN A 86 28.51 14.60 -14.55
CA GLN A 86 27.84 14.70 -15.86
C GLN A 86 26.81 13.59 -16.09
N VAL A 87 26.08 13.20 -15.04
CA VAL A 87 25.10 12.10 -15.04
C VAL A 87 23.74 12.63 -14.63
N ALA A 88 22.69 12.15 -15.29
CA ALA A 88 21.30 12.43 -14.95
C ALA A 88 20.70 11.24 -14.21
N TYR A 89 20.64 11.34 -12.89
CA TYR A 89 20.08 10.30 -12.02
C TYR A 89 18.55 10.28 -12.07
N ILE A 90 17.99 9.11 -12.35
CA ILE A 90 16.54 8.90 -12.46
C ILE A 90 15.86 9.08 -11.12
N ARG A 91 14.77 9.87 -11.09
CA ARG A 91 13.90 10.11 -9.94
C ARG A 91 12.50 9.52 -10.14
N ASP A 92 12.04 9.52 -11.39
CA ASP A 92 10.84 8.83 -11.81
C ASP A 92 10.98 8.28 -13.22
N GLY A 93 10.32 7.17 -13.49
CA GLY A 93 10.38 6.49 -14.79
C GLY A 93 11.39 5.36 -14.87
N HIS A 94 11.70 4.68 -13.75
CA HIS A 94 12.60 3.51 -13.74
C HIS A 94 12.15 2.42 -14.72
N HIS A 95 10.83 2.16 -14.86
CA HIS A 95 10.31 1.23 -15.88
C HIS A 95 10.59 1.71 -17.30
N ARG A 96 10.45 3.01 -17.55
CA ARG A 96 10.76 3.63 -18.86
C ARG A 96 12.24 3.49 -19.20
N PHE A 97 13.10 3.73 -18.23
CA PHE A 97 14.54 3.55 -18.40
C PHE A 97 14.93 2.09 -18.61
N TYR A 98 14.32 1.17 -17.86
CA TYR A 98 14.56 -0.27 -18.04
C TYR A 98 14.12 -0.74 -19.43
N ALA A 99 12.93 -0.32 -19.89
CA ALA A 99 12.42 -0.58 -21.23
C ALA A 99 13.32 -0.01 -22.34
N LEU A 100 13.81 1.22 -22.15
CA LEU A 100 14.76 1.86 -23.04
C LEU A 100 16.05 1.03 -23.17
N ASN A 101 16.63 0.60 -22.05
CA ASN A 101 17.84 -0.22 -22.05
C ASN A 101 17.63 -1.58 -22.74
N GLN A 102 16.47 -2.21 -22.55
CA GLN A 102 16.14 -3.44 -23.28
C GLN A 102 16.11 -3.21 -24.78
N ALA A 103 15.44 -2.14 -25.25
CA ALA A 103 15.42 -1.81 -26.68
C ALA A 103 16.82 -1.57 -27.25
N LEU A 104 17.68 -0.87 -26.50
CA LEU A 104 19.07 -0.62 -26.92
C LEU A 104 19.90 -1.92 -26.96
N ILE A 105 19.72 -2.82 -25.99
CA ILE A 105 20.40 -4.14 -25.96
C ILE A 105 19.94 -5.02 -27.13
N GLU A 106 18.66 -4.94 -27.51
CA GLU A 106 18.09 -5.62 -28.70
C GLU A 106 18.57 -5.03 -30.03
N GLY A 107 19.37 -3.94 -30.00
CA GLY A 107 19.99 -3.32 -31.18
C GLY A 107 19.16 -2.22 -31.83
N HIS A 108 18.10 -1.75 -31.18
CA HIS A 108 17.33 -0.60 -31.68
C HIS A 108 18.07 0.72 -31.46
N GLU A 109 18.06 1.59 -32.45
CA GLU A 109 18.69 2.91 -32.37
C GLU A 109 17.73 3.93 -31.77
N ILE A 110 17.99 4.39 -30.55
CA ILE A 110 17.25 5.46 -29.85
C ILE A 110 18.25 6.52 -29.41
N PRO A 111 18.57 7.48 -30.31
CA PRO A 111 19.66 8.44 -30.06
C PRO A 111 19.34 9.44 -28.95
N TYR A 112 18.05 9.76 -28.76
CA TYR A 112 17.61 10.73 -27.78
C TYR A 112 16.32 10.31 -27.10
N VAL A 113 16.21 10.63 -25.82
CA VAL A 113 14.99 10.46 -25.03
C VAL A 113 14.62 11.73 -24.31
N ALA A 114 13.33 11.93 -24.13
CA ALA A 114 12.77 13.07 -23.42
C ALA A 114 12.98 12.96 -21.92
N ILE A 115 13.48 14.03 -21.30
CA ILE A 115 13.61 14.14 -19.85
C ILE A 115 12.91 15.38 -19.31
N ALA A 116 12.59 15.33 -18.01
CA ALA A 116 12.20 16.49 -17.22
C ALA A 116 13.12 16.57 -16.00
N GLU A 117 13.65 17.76 -15.74
CA GLU A 117 14.50 17.95 -14.57
C GLU A 117 13.66 18.09 -13.29
N CYS A 118 13.93 17.25 -12.29
CA CYS A 118 13.34 17.37 -10.96
C CYS A 118 14.01 18.52 -10.21
N ARG A 119 13.21 19.50 -9.82
CA ARG A 119 13.62 20.59 -8.94
C ARG A 119 13.15 20.29 -7.53
N GLY A 120 14.02 20.47 -6.56
CA GLY A 120 13.71 20.26 -5.15
C GLY A 120 14.72 19.37 -4.45
N ASP A 121 14.54 19.29 -3.14
CA ASP A 121 15.34 18.49 -2.24
C ASP A 121 15.04 16.99 -2.36
N GLU A 122 15.71 16.18 -1.58
CA GLU A 122 15.54 14.72 -1.58
C GLU A 122 14.12 14.31 -1.16
N VAL A 123 13.51 15.02 -0.23
CA VAL A 123 12.13 14.80 0.23
C VAL A 123 11.15 14.98 -0.93
N THR A 124 11.29 16.07 -1.69
CA THR A 124 10.48 16.34 -2.87
C THR A 124 10.62 15.24 -3.92
N GLN A 125 11.85 14.73 -4.12
CA GLN A 125 12.13 13.65 -5.06
C GLN A 125 11.50 12.30 -4.62
N GLN A 126 11.46 12.02 -3.33
CA GLN A 126 10.79 10.83 -2.78
C GLN A 126 9.26 10.92 -2.89
N LEU A 127 8.69 12.08 -2.60
CA LEU A 127 7.26 12.34 -2.77
C LEU A 127 6.81 12.22 -4.23
N LEU A 128 7.71 12.55 -5.18
CA LEU A 128 7.43 12.36 -6.60
C LEU A 128 7.12 10.89 -6.94
N MET A 129 7.86 9.92 -6.38
CA MET A 129 7.60 8.50 -6.61
C MET A 129 6.23 8.06 -6.11
N LEU A 130 5.73 8.62 -4.99
CA LEU A 130 4.39 8.34 -4.49
C LEU A 130 3.30 8.84 -5.44
N ASN A 131 3.51 10.03 -6.02
CA ASN A 131 2.51 10.73 -6.82
C ASN A 131 2.49 10.29 -8.29
N SER A 132 3.63 9.82 -8.82
CA SER A 132 3.78 9.43 -10.23
C SER A 132 3.45 7.97 -10.54
N SER A 133 3.27 7.13 -9.53
CA SER A 133 3.07 5.68 -9.65
C SER A 133 1.65 5.30 -10.09
N ASN A 134 1.17 5.85 -11.22
CA ASN A 134 -0.21 5.63 -11.66
C ASN A 134 -0.39 4.33 -12.46
N ALA A 135 0.58 3.93 -13.27
CA ALA A 135 0.47 2.74 -14.13
C ALA A 135 0.76 1.44 -13.33
N LEU A 136 1.84 1.42 -12.57
CA LEU A 136 2.11 0.38 -11.58
C LEU A 136 2.14 1.02 -10.19
N THR A 137 1.06 0.87 -9.43
CA THR A 137 0.95 1.43 -8.09
C THR A 137 2.01 0.83 -7.15
N LEU A 138 2.51 1.65 -6.23
CA LEU A 138 3.40 1.16 -5.18
C LEU A 138 2.66 0.19 -4.27
N THR A 139 3.29 -0.92 -3.94
CA THR A 139 2.80 -1.86 -2.94
C THR A 139 2.81 -1.23 -1.54
N ALA A 140 2.19 -1.88 -0.57
CA ALA A 140 2.21 -1.40 0.81
C ALA A 140 3.63 -1.34 1.39
N VAL A 141 4.48 -2.32 1.04
CA VAL A 141 5.87 -2.40 1.51
C VAL A 141 6.73 -1.30 0.89
N GLU A 142 6.60 -1.05 -0.42
CA GLU A 142 7.30 0.03 -1.11
C GLU A 142 6.88 1.42 -0.59
N ARG A 143 5.61 1.58 -0.29
CA ARG A 143 5.07 2.81 0.31
C ARG A 143 5.58 3.02 1.74
N ALA A 144 5.63 1.93 2.53
CA ALA A 144 6.18 1.93 3.88
C ALA A 144 7.65 2.37 3.91
N GLU A 145 8.43 1.95 2.92
CA GLU A 145 9.82 2.37 2.73
C GLU A 145 9.94 3.89 2.56
N ILE A 146 9.11 4.50 1.70
CA ILE A 146 9.13 5.95 1.50
C ILE A 146 8.72 6.68 2.79
N TYR A 147 7.68 6.19 3.49
CA TYR A 147 7.24 6.83 4.75
C TYR A 147 8.32 6.76 5.83
N ASN A 148 9.04 5.63 5.91
CA ASN A 148 10.17 5.52 6.82
C ASN A 148 11.31 6.48 6.46
N ARG A 149 11.63 6.66 5.18
CA ARG A 149 12.63 7.64 4.75
C ARG A 149 12.25 9.06 5.16
N LEU A 150 10.97 9.44 5.00
CA LEU A 150 10.48 10.74 5.48
C LEU A 150 10.61 10.87 7.01
N TYR A 151 10.30 9.80 7.75
CA TYR A 151 10.48 9.76 9.20
C TYR A 151 11.95 9.94 9.62
N VAL A 152 12.87 9.26 8.95
CA VAL A 152 14.32 9.40 9.17
C VAL A 152 14.83 10.79 8.81
N HIS A 153 14.21 11.48 7.85
CA HIS A 153 14.47 12.90 7.56
C HIS A 153 13.95 13.87 8.63
N GLY A 154 13.30 13.38 9.70
CA GLY A 154 12.89 14.17 10.85
C GLY A 154 11.43 14.63 10.82
N PHE A 155 10.61 14.18 9.86
CA PHE A 155 9.17 14.50 9.85
C PHE A 155 8.42 13.64 10.85
N ASP A 156 7.53 14.24 11.63
CA ASP A 156 6.62 13.49 12.49
C ASP A 156 5.48 12.83 11.68
N TYR A 157 4.68 11.98 12.33
CA TYR A 157 3.61 11.22 11.66
C TYR A 157 2.52 12.11 11.07
N ASN A 158 2.23 13.26 11.69
CA ASN A 158 1.23 14.21 11.18
C ASN A 158 1.76 14.95 9.95
N GLU A 159 3.01 15.40 10.00
CA GLU A 159 3.69 16.03 8.88
C GLU A 159 3.78 15.10 7.67
N ILE A 160 4.12 13.82 7.91
CA ILE A 160 4.10 12.79 6.85
C ILE A 160 2.69 12.65 6.29
N ALA A 161 1.65 12.55 7.13
CA ALA A 161 0.27 12.42 6.70
C ALA A 161 -0.16 13.58 5.79
N VAL A 162 0.18 14.80 6.15
CA VAL A 162 -0.08 16.00 5.33
C VAL A 162 0.69 15.92 4.00
N LYS A 163 1.99 15.61 4.04
CA LYS A 163 2.84 15.55 2.83
C LYS A 163 2.40 14.49 1.82
N VAL A 164 1.95 13.32 2.31
CA VAL A 164 1.53 12.20 1.44
C VAL A 164 0.03 12.21 1.13
N GLY A 165 -0.75 13.15 1.70
CA GLY A 165 -2.19 13.26 1.49
C GLY A 165 -2.98 12.06 2.01
N LYS A 166 -2.55 11.48 3.16
CA LYS A 166 -3.17 10.31 3.80
C LYS A 166 -3.52 10.60 5.25
N SER A 167 -4.40 9.76 5.83
CA SER A 167 -4.75 9.90 7.26
C SER A 167 -3.60 9.45 8.16
N LEU A 168 -3.53 10.02 9.37
CA LEU A 168 -2.55 9.62 10.39
C LEU A 168 -2.56 8.11 10.68
N PRO A 169 -3.72 7.44 10.87
CA PRO A 169 -3.76 5.99 11.06
C PRO A 169 -3.15 5.21 9.89
N HIS A 170 -3.30 5.68 8.65
CA HIS A 170 -2.68 5.05 7.49
C HIS A 170 -1.15 5.18 7.54
N VAL A 171 -0.62 6.34 7.91
CA VAL A 171 0.84 6.54 8.06
C VAL A 171 1.39 5.62 9.14
N MET A 172 0.75 5.59 10.32
CA MET A 172 1.13 4.68 11.41
C MET A 172 1.08 3.21 10.99
N GLN A 173 0.08 2.81 10.22
CA GLN A 173 -0.03 1.45 9.69
C GLN A 173 1.14 1.13 8.75
N MET A 174 1.49 2.03 7.84
CA MET A 174 2.61 1.80 6.91
C MET A 174 3.96 1.74 7.63
N LEU A 175 4.19 2.57 8.62
CA LEU A 175 5.41 2.50 9.43
C LEU A 175 5.50 1.17 10.20
N LYS A 176 4.39 0.65 10.74
CA LYS A 176 4.36 -0.70 11.30
C LYS A 176 4.66 -1.79 10.26
N VAL A 177 4.22 -1.61 9.00
CA VAL A 177 4.59 -2.53 7.91
C VAL A 177 6.10 -2.51 7.67
N TYR A 178 6.73 -1.33 7.74
CA TYR A 178 8.18 -1.21 7.59
C TYR A 178 8.95 -2.02 8.64
N GLU A 179 8.47 -2.04 9.89
CA GLU A 179 9.07 -2.76 11.01
C GLU A 179 8.89 -4.28 10.95
N LEU A 180 8.00 -4.80 10.10
CA LEU A 180 7.78 -6.24 9.97
C LEU A 180 9.05 -6.97 9.51
N PRO A 181 9.22 -8.24 9.92
CA PRO A 181 10.29 -9.10 9.40
C PRO A 181 10.26 -9.18 7.87
N VAL A 182 11.44 -9.28 7.27
CA VAL A 182 11.62 -9.31 5.79
C VAL A 182 10.72 -10.38 5.14
N GLU A 183 10.64 -11.57 5.75
CA GLU A 183 9.83 -12.67 5.23
C GLU A 183 8.33 -12.34 5.20
N VAL A 184 7.82 -11.66 6.24
CA VAL A 184 6.42 -11.20 6.28
C VAL A 184 6.17 -10.11 5.24
N LYS A 185 7.09 -9.16 5.10
CA LYS A 185 7.03 -8.14 4.05
C LYS A 185 7.03 -8.77 2.66
N ARG A 186 7.85 -9.81 2.44
CA ARG A 186 7.89 -10.55 1.17
C ARG A 186 6.55 -11.20 0.83
N GLN A 187 5.87 -11.80 1.81
CA GLN A 187 4.53 -12.37 1.62
C GLN A 187 3.48 -11.30 1.27
N ILE A 188 3.59 -10.11 1.89
CA ILE A 188 2.73 -8.96 1.54
C ILE A 188 3.01 -8.51 0.10
N GLN A 189 4.28 -8.38 -0.28
CA GLN A 189 4.72 -7.96 -1.61
C GLN A 189 4.21 -8.90 -2.70
N GLN A 190 4.19 -10.21 -2.41
CA GLN A 190 3.69 -11.26 -3.30
C GLN A 190 2.15 -11.42 -3.28
N GLY A 191 1.44 -10.60 -2.51
CA GLY A 191 -0.01 -10.70 -2.37
C GLY A 191 -0.52 -11.93 -1.60
N LYS A 192 0.39 -12.74 -0.99
CA LYS A 192 0.04 -13.94 -0.21
C LYS A 192 -0.52 -13.62 1.16
N LEU A 193 -0.17 -12.45 1.70
CA LEU A 193 -0.61 -11.99 3.01
C LEU A 193 -1.12 -10.55 2.93
N SER A 194 -2.30 -10.27 3.48
CA SER A 194 -2.80 -8.90 3.55
C SER A 194 -2.11 -8.11 4.66
N VAL A 195 -1.97 -6.80 4.49
CA VAL A 195 -1.40 -5.89 5.50
C VAL A 195 -2.10 -6.04 6.85
N ASN A 196 -3.44 -6.06 6.86
CA ASN A 196 -4.21 -6.21 8.09
C ASN A 196 -3.93 -7.56 8.78
N SER A 197 -3.86 -8.65 8.00
CA SER A 197 -3.52 -9.96 8.55
C SER A 197 -2.09 -10.02 9.10
N ALA A 198 -1.14 -9.31 8.46
CA ALA A 198 0.24 -9.25 8.93
C ALA A 198 0.38 -8.50 10.25
N LEU A 199 -0.36 -7.40 10.42
CA LEU A 199 -0.32 -6.55 11.61
C LEU A 199 -1.23 -7.02 12.75
N THR A 200 -2.12 -8.01 12.50
CA THR A 200 -2.99 -8.56 13.55
C THR A 200 -2.22 -9.60 14.37
N PRO A 201 -2.11 -9.46 15.69
CA PRO A 201 -1.53 -10.45 16.57
C PRO A 201 -2.16 -11.84 16.40
N ALA A 202 -1.41 -12.91 16.65
CA ALA A 202 -1.90 -14.29 16.48
C ALA A 202 -3.13 -14.57 17.34
N GLU A 203 -3.13 -14.06 18.57
CA GLU A 203 -4.24 -14.18 19.52
C GLU A 203 -5.52 -13.53 19.00
N ASP A 204 -5.40 -12.32 18.44
CA ASP A 204 -6.53 -11.61 17.84
C ASP A 204 -7.04 -12.28 16.57
N LYS A 205 -6.16 -12.95 15.80
CA LYS A 205 -6.58 -13.74 14.62
C LYS A 205 -7.48 -14.89 15.02
N GLU A 206 -7.15 -15.58 16.09
CA GLU A 206 -7.95 -16.71 16.59
C GLU A 206 -9.28 -16.24 17.15
N ARG A 207 -9.27 -15.14 17.92
CA ARG A 207 -10.47 -14.47 18.41
C ARG A 207 -11.40 -14.02 17.29
N LEU A 208 -10.84 -13.41 16.22
CA LEU A 208 -11.61 -12.99 15.05
C LEU A 208 -12.19 -14.17 14.26
N LYS A 209 -11.45 -15.29 14.17
CA LYS A 209 -11.97 -16.53 13.56
C LYS A 209 -13.15 -17.08 14.34
N LYS A 210 -13.01 -17.21 15.67
CA LYS A 210 -14.09 -17.66 16.57
C LYS A 210 -15.31 -16.74 16.44
N ARG A 211 -15.12 -15.42 16.47
CA ARG A 211 -16.21 -14.45 16.32
C ARG A 211 -16.95 -14.56 14.97
N LYS A 212 -16.23 -14.85 13.87
CA LYS A 212 -16.86 -15.10 12.56
C LYS A 212 -17.63 -16.40 12.53
N GLN A 213 -17.12 -17.48 13.15
CA GLN A 213 -17.81 -18.75 13.26
C GLN A 213 -19.08 -18.61 14.10
N ASN A 214 -18.99 -17.94 15.26
CA ASN A 214 -20.13 -17.69 16.13
C ASN A 214 -21.21 -16.85 15.44
N LYS A 215 -20.82 -15.82 14.69
CA LYS A 215 -21.76 -15.02 13.90
C LYS A 215 -22.46 -15.84 12.81
N LYS A 216 -21.72 -16.74 12.12
CA LYS A 216 -22.29 -17.63 11.10
C LYS A 216 -23.31 -18.57 11.70
N ALA A 217 -23.02 -19.16 12.84
CA ALA A 217 -23.92 -20.08 13.53
C ALA A 217 -25.15 -19.35 14.11
N THR A 218 -24.99 -18.14 14.66
CA THR A 218 -26.12 -17.29 15.10
C THR A 218 -27.04 -16.94 13.92
N ASN A 219 -26.48 -16.63 12.76
CA ASN A 219 -27.28 -16.38 11.56
C ASN A 219 -28.01 -17.63 11.10
N SER A 220 -27.36 -18.80 11.12
CA SER A 220 -27.99 -20.07 10.77
C SER A 220 -29.16 -20.41 11.70
N LEU A 221 -29.04 -20.16 13.02
CA LEU A 221 -30.15 -20.30 13.95
C LEU A 221 -31.28 -19.32 13.64
N MET A 222 -30.95 -18.06 13.36
CA MET A 222 -31.96 -17.05 13.01
C MET A 222 -32.71 -17.46 11.72
N ASP A 223 -31.98 -17.90 10.71
CA ASP A 223 -32.57 -18.39 9.46
C ASP A 223 -33.47 -19.60 9.69
N ALA A 224 -33.05 -20.53 10.55
CA ALA A 224 -33.87 -21.70 10.92
C ALA A 224 -35.14 -21.29 11.68
N LEU A 225 -35.07 -20.30 12.58
CA LEU A 225 -36.24 -19.77 13.28
C LEU A 225 -37.19 -19.01 12.35
N LEU A 226 -36.68 -18.28 11.39
CA LEU A 226 -37.49 -17.56 10.39
C LEU A 226 -38.15 -18.52 9.37
N ALA A 227 -37.59 -19.71 9.18
CA ALA A 227 -38.13 -20.74 8.30
C ALA A 227 -39.19 -21.64 9.00
N VAL A 228 -39.43 -21.46 10.30
CA VAL A 228 -40.47 -22.21 11.02
C VAL A 228 -41.83 -21.79 10.51
N ASP A 229 -42.64 -22.78 10.07
CA ASP A 229 -44.04 -22.55 9.70
C ASP A 229 -44.84 -22.13 10.95
N PRO A 230 -45.49 -20.97 10.93
CA PRO A 230 -46.28 -20.49 12.07
C PRO A 230 -47.37 -21.50 12.53
N THR A 231 -47.81 -22.40 11.65
CA THR A 231 -48.80 -23.41 11.97
C THR A 231 -48.25 -24.56 12.87
N ASN A 232 -46.90 -24.70 12.93
CA ASN A 232 -46.21 -25.68 13.76
C ASN A 232 -45.79 -25.13 15.13
N VAL A 233 -46.18 -23.90 15.47
CA VAL A 233 -45.92 -23.32 16.78
C VAL A 233 -47.10 -23.57 17.69
N THR A 234 -46.90 -24.32 18.79
CA THR A 234 -47.91 -24.48 19.83
C THR A 234 -47.66 -23.50 20.97
N ILE A 235 -48.70 -22.81 21.38
CA ILE A 235 -48.63 -21.87 22.52
C ILE A 235 -49.39 -22.46 23.71
N GLU A 236 -48.64 -22.82 24.76
CA GLU A 236 -49.22 -23.33 26.03
C GLU A 236 -48.70 -22.53 27.21
N ASN A 237 -49.56 -22.11 28.08
CA ASN A 237 -49.21 -21.33 29.30
C ASN A 237 -48.34 -20.10 29.07
N GLY A 238 -48.53 -19.41 27.94
CA GLY A 238 -47.74 -18.21 27.59
C GLY A 238 -46.34 -18.50 27.05
N GLN A 239 -46.01 -19.79 26.77
CA GLN A 239 -44.75 -20.21 26.15
C GLN A 239 -45.04 -20.75 24.75
N ALA A 240 -44.19 -20.36 23.80
CA ALA A 240 -44.23 -20.87 22.44
C ALA A 240 -43.26 -22.04 22.29
N ASN A 241 -43.77 -23.18 21.86
CA ASN A 241 -42.96 -24.38 21.54
C ASN A 241 -42.69 -24.39 20.03
N ILE A 242 -41.44 -24.30 19.67
CA ILE A 242 -40.96 -24.24 18.27
C ILE A 242 -40.15 -25.53 18.01
N GLN A 243 -40.51 -26.26 16.96
CA GLN A 243 -39.69 -27.40 16.52
C GLN A 243 -38.59 -26.91 15.61
N ILE A 244 -37.34 -27.11 16.04
CA ILE A 244 -36.13 -26.87 15.24
C ILE A 244 -35.33 -28.16 15.11
N SER A 245 -34.50 -28.29 14.07
CA SER A 245 -33.69 -29.50 13.91
C SER A 245 -32.70 -29.65 15.08
N ALA A 246 -32.47 -30.92 15.50
CA ALA A 246 -31.54 -31.22 16.58
C ALA A 246 -30.11 -30.65 16.33
N ASP A 247 -29.66 -30.67 15.09
CA ASP A 247 -28.34 -30.16 14.72
C ASP A 247 -28.21 -28.65 14.97
N VAL A 248 -29.23 -27.87 14.61
CA VAL A 248 -29.27 -26.42 14.86
C VAL A 248 -29.31 -26.12 16.35
N TRP A 249 -30.06 -26.91 17.13
CA TRP A 249 -30.13 -26.76 18.57
C TRP A 249 -28.81 -27.11 19.26
N LEU A 250 -28.15 -28.20 18.88
CA LEU A 250 -26.86 -28.62 19.43
C LEU A 250 -25.77 -27.58 19.12
N GLU A 251 -25.77 -27.01 17.92
CA GLU A 251 -24.84 -25.93 17.56
C GLU A 251 -25.08 -24.66 18.36
N PHE A 252 -26.34 -24.29 18.61
CA PHE A 252 -26.69 -23.17 19.48
C PHE A 252 -26.21 -23.38 20.93
N MET A 253 -26.40 -24.57 21.51
CA MET A 253 -25.95 -24.91 22.86
C MET A 253 -24.43 -24.83 22.97
N ARG A 254 -23.70 -25.36 21.99
CA ARG A 254 -22.23 -25.25 21.91
C ARG A 254 -21.77 -23.80 21.90
N LEU A 255 -22.42 -22.95 21.10
CA LEU A 255 -22.10 -21.51 21.03
C LEU A 255 -22.38 -20.78 22.32
N GLN A 256 -23.46 -21.14 23.02
CA GLN A 256 -23.79 -20.53 24.30
C GLN A 256 -22.79 -20.90 25.39
N GLU A 257 -22.27 -22.12 25.39
CA GLU A 257 -21.21 -22.56 26.31
C GLU A 257 -19.87 -21.84 26.00
N GLU A 258 -19.49 -21.74 24.71
CA GLU A 258 -18.28 -21.03 24.31
C GLU A 258 -18.37 -19.54 24.65
N ALA A 259 -19.51 -18.89 24.47
CA ALA A 259 -19.73 -17.50 24.83
C ALA A 259 -19.62 -17.24 26.34
N LYS A 260 -20.14 -18.15 27.17
CA LYS A 260 -20.02 -18.08 28.63
C LYS A 260 -18.56 -18.21 29.07
N ALA A 261 -17.86 -19.23 28.55
CA ALA A 261 -16.44 -19.44 28.86
C ALA A 261 -15.55 -18.27 28.43
N GLU A 262 -15.88 -17.60 27.32
CA GLU A 262 -15.14 -16.41 26.87
C GLU A 262 -15.46 -15.17 27.74
N ALA A 263 -16.69 -15.00 28.20
CA ALA A 263 -17.07 -13.95 29.13
C ALA A 263 -16.34 -14.10 30.48
N GLU A 264 -16.27 -15.31 31.02
CA GLU A 264 -15.55 -15.60 32.26
C GLU A 264 -14.04 -15.31 32.15
N LYS A 265 -13.41 -15.62 31.00
CA LYS A 265 -12.01 -15.30 30.75
C LYS A 265 -11.76 -13.79 30.68
N VAL A 266 -12.65 -13.04 30.03
CA VAL A 266 -12.55 -11.58 29.91
C VAL A 266 -12.71 -10.91 31.27
N GLU A 267 -13.62 -11.41 32.13
CA GLU A 267 -13.77 -10.93 33.50
C GLU A 267 -12.53 -11.22 34.34
N ALA A 268 -11.97 -12.43 34.25
CA ALA A 268 -10.76 -12.82 34.98
C ALA A 268 -9.54 -11.98 34.55
N GLU A 269 -9.37 -11.69 33.22
CA GLU A 269 -8.32 -10.83 32.73
C GLU A 269 -8.50 -9.35 33.16
N ALA A 270 -9.73 -8.87 33.20
CA ALA A 270 -10.05 -7.51 33.68
C ALA A 270 -9.78 -7.38 35.18
N GLU A 271 -10.06 -8.39 35.95
CA GLU A 271 -9.76 -8.44 37.38
C GLU A 271 -8.26 -8.53 37.66
N PHE A 272 -7.53 -9.33 36.89
CA PHE A 272 -6.08 -9.42 36.96
C PHE A 272 -5.39 -8.10 36.65
N LYS A 273 -5.83 -7.39 35.59
CA LYS A 273 -5.32 -6.04 35.24
C LYS A 273 -5.65 -5.02 36.32
N LYS A 274 -6.83 -5.09 36.94
CA LYS A 274 -7.22 -4.21 38.03
C LYS A 274 -6.33 -4.39 39.27
N ASN A 275 -5.97 -5.62 39.53
CA ASN A 275 -5.10 -5.97 40.69
C ASN A 275 -3.62 -5.63 40.43
N GLN A 276 -3.13 -5.61 39.21
CA GLN A 276 -1.78 -5.15 38.85
C GLN A 276 -1.60 -3.63 38.96
N VAL A 277 -2.65 -2.84 38.77
CA VAL A 277 -2.60 -1.38 38.92
C VAL A 277 -2.64 -0.94 40.37
N ALA A 278 -2.98 -1.84 41.29
CA ALA A 278 -3.15 -1.56 42.72
C ALA A 278 -1.89 -1.87 43.59
N LEU A 279 -0.76 -2.21 42.96
CA LEU A 279 0.50 -2.31 43.71
C LEU A 279 1.10 -0.91 43.92
N PRO A 280 1.19 -0.38 45.15
CA PRO A 280 1.82 0.90 45.39
C PRO A 280 3.34 0.79 45.15
N LEU A 281 3.85 1.74 44.36
CA LEU A 281 5.27 2.05 44.31
C LEU A 281 5.64 2.75 45.62
N ASP A 282 5.82 1.99 46.69
CA ASP A 282 6.40 2.50 47.91
C ASP A 282 7.80 1.94 48.11
N GLU A 283 8.70 2.93 48.26
CA GLU A 283 9.95 2.91 49.00
C GLU A 283 11.07 1.98 48.53
N ALA A 284 11.90 2.53 47.68
CA ALA A 284 13.33 2.28 47.78
C ALA A 284 14.11 3.43 47.16
N VAL A 285 14.38 4.48 47.89
CA VAL A 285 15.68 5.18 47.91
C VAL A 285 15.76 6.00 49.20
N ALA A 286 16.41 5.46 50.17
CA ALA A 286 17.18 6.22 51.20
C ALA A 286 18.30 5.32 51.65
N GLU A 287 19.45 5.42 51.01
CA GLU A 287 20.77 5.45 51.61
C GLU A 287 21.81 5.71 50.52
#